data_2276e37d06249c8fed7d6b8cbc6ea9ce
#
_entry.id   2276e37d06249c8fed7d6b8cbc6ea9ce
#
_cell.length_a   1.000
_cell.length_b   1.000
_cell.length_c   1.000
_cell.angle_alpha   90.00
_cell.angle_beta   90.00
_cell.angle_gamma   90.00
#
_symmetry.space_group_name_H-M   'P 1'
#
loop_
_entity.id
_entity.type
_entity.pdbx_description
1 polymer ?
#
loop_
_entity_poly.entity_id
_entity_poly.type
_entity_poly.pdbx_seq_one_letter_code
_entity_poly.pdbx_strand_id
1 'polypeptide(L)'
;MTIDQIIKVDIAISEAMAIDGGYDTILIIGPLPRTPGGHMTPDVAGYTGTQDLKSAGFSTDDPVYIAASKVFAQSPKATMVMVAVQKTTSGSTEKVDATLDRAKAVPGWYCICPAGIKEDFYQSIADWTESNEKFCVCETTGISASPVSDAMFRTAVVHATKENDCVNAAYAAKFLSYEPGSELWAYKSLSMVEAQSLSTTDVANLESRNVSYYTTIGSQAMVQGGKVSAGEWIDTIRFRDWLKTQIQQNVINLMLSLPKIPYTDPGIGLVQNAVTAALDAGVEAGGIARPSSDETTGTVTPSYTCLLY
;
A
#
# COMPACT_ATOMS: atom_id res chain seq x y z
N MET A 1 -36.32 25.29 -1.25
CA MET A 1 -35.58 24.02 -1.42
C MET A 1 -34.34 24.32 -2.21
N THR A 2 -33.19 24.17 -1.62
CA THR A 2 -31.90 24.28 -2.32
C THR A 2 -31.57 22.95 -3.00
N ILE A 3 -30.84 22.99 -4.11
CA ILE A 3 -30.44 21.81 -4.87
C ILE A 3 -29.71 20.79 -3.99
N ASP A 4 -28.97 21.25 -2.97
CA ASP A 4 -28.30 20.43 -1.97
C ASP A 4 -29.22 19.58 -1.09
N GLN A 5 -30.50 19.88 -1.05
CA GLN A 5 -31.51 19.08 -0.34
C GLN A 5 -32.07 17.94 -1.18
N ILE A 6 -31.83 17.96 -2.48
CA ILE A 6 -32.35 16.97 -3.43
C ILE A 6 -31.25 15.99 -3.88
N ILE A 7 -30.01 16.46 -3.97
CA ILE A 7 -28.86 15.64 -4.39
C ILE A 7 -27.66 16.03 -3.54
N LYS A 8 -27.33 15.20 -2.57
CA LYS A 8 -26.08 15.31 -1.84
C LYS A 8 -25.00 14.55 -2.58
N VAL A 9 -24.19 15.26 -3.36
CA VAL A 9 -22.97 14.70 -3.96
C VAL A 9 -21.82 15.14 -3.07
N ASP A 10 -21.41 14.29 -2.15
CA ASP A 10 -20.16 14.47 -1.43
C ASP A 10 -19.01 14.03 -2.36
N ILE A 11 -18.57 14.95 -3.20
CA ILE A 11 -17.30 14.80 -3.92
C ILE A 11 -16.23 15.36 -2.98
N ALA A 12 -15.64 14.50 -2.17
CA ALA A 12 -14.38 14.80 -1.51
C ALA A 12 -13.31 14.81 -2.61
N ILE A 13 -13.05 15.95 -3.21
CA ILE A 13 -11.88 16.18 -4.02
C ILE A 13 -10.72 16.26 -3.03
N SER A 14 -10.10 15.11 -2.79
CA SER A 14 -8.77 15.08 -2.19
C SER A 14 -7.83 15.75 -3.18
N GLU A 15 -7.18 16.84 -2.79
CA GLU A 15 -6.33 17.69 -3.64
C GLU A 15 -5.09 16.99 -4.24
N ALA A 16 -4.96 15.71 -4.10
CA ALA A 16 -3.78 14.96 -4.57
C ALA A 16 -4.17 13.63 -5.19
N MET A 17 -5.11 13.64 -6.10
CA MET A 17 -5.19 12.50 -7.00
C MET A 17 -4.37 12.81 -8.27
N ALA A 18 -3.07 12.81 -8.15
CA ALA A 18 -2.24 12.35 -9.23
C ALA A 18 -2.51 10.83 -9.32
N ILE A 19 -3.50 10.50 -10.07
CA ILE A 19 -4.06 9.15 -10.25
C ILE A 19 -3.21 8.43 -11.30
N ASP A 20 -1.93 8.56 -11.23
CA ASP A 20 -1.07 7.88 -12.18
C ASP A 20 -0.15 6.92 -11.42
N GLY A 21 -0.47 5.63 -11.51
CA GLY A 21 0.49 4.56 -11.30
C GLY A 21 1.04 4.33 -9.88
N GLY A 22 0.54 5.01 -8.86
CA GLY A 22 1.16 4.98 -7.53
C GLY A 22 0.87 3.74 -6.67
N TYR A 23 0.06 2.78 -7.13
CA TYR A 23 -0.28 1.58 -6.36
C TYR A 23 0.85 0.56 -6.23
N ASP A 24 1.92 0.71 -6.97
CA ASP A 24 3.15 -0.08 -6.96
C ASP A 24 4.31 0.62 -6.26
N THR A 25 4.16 1.91 -5.92
CA THR A 25 5.25 2.73 -5.40
C THR A 25 5.23 2.78 -3.88
N ILE A 26 6.41 2.52 -3.29
CA ILE A 26 6.66 2.53 -1.86
C ILE A 26 7.21 3.89 -1.46
N LEU A 27 6.71 4.41 -0.33
CA LEU A 27 7.30 5.49 0.43
C LEU A 27 8.11 4.91 1.59
N ILE A 28 9.43 5.03 1.56
CA ILE A 28 10.30 4.73 2.69
C ILE A 28 10.39 5.98 3.57
N ILE A 29 9.99 5.87 4.84
CA ILE A 29 10.17 6.94 5.81
C ILE A 29 11.28 6.57 6.79
N GLY A 30 12.18 7.52 7.09
CA GLY A 30 13.30 7.23 7.98
C GLY A 30 14.10 8.48 8.37
N PRO A 31 15.18 8.28 9.13
CA PRO A 31 16.05 9.36 9.56
C PRO A 31 16.83 9.98 8.38
N LEU A 32 17.33 11.18 8.59
CA LEU A 32 18.30 11.81 7.69
C LEU A 32 19.54 10.94 7.47
N PRO A 33 20.23 11.09 6.31
CA PRO A 33 21.50 10.42 6.06
C PRO A 33 22.52 10.70 7.17
N ARG A 34 23.30 9.69 7.55
CA ARG A 34 24.34 9.80 8.59
C ARG A 34 25.64 10.44 8.09
N THR A 35 25.83 10.59 6.79
CA THR A 35 27.03 11.19 6.22
C THR A 35 27.17 12.65 6.68
N PRO A 36 28.31 13.07 7.25
CA PRO A 36 28.53 14.44 7.63
C PRO A 36 28.30 15.41 6.46
N GLY A 37 27.43 16.40 6.65
CA GLY A 37 27.01 17.32 5.58
C GLY A 37 26.02 16.75 4.59
N GLY A 38 25.68 15.45 4.69
CA GLY A 38 24.63 14.82 3.90
C GLY A 38 23.26 15.30 4.37
N HIS A 39 22.50 15.88 3.48
CA HIS A 39 21.09 16.14 3.66
C HIS A 39 20.39 15.89 2.33
N MET A 40 19.23 15.27 2.42
CA MET A 40 18.42 15.08 1.26
C MET A 40 17.66 16.37 0.93
N THR A 41 17.81 16.84 -0.29
CA THR A 41 17.07 18.01 -0.78
C THR A 41 16.48 17.68 -2.16
N PRO A 42 15.17 17.69 -2.33
CA PRO A 42 14.13 17.95 -1.31
C PRO A 42 14.03 16.83 -0.25
N ASP A 43 13.40 17.13 0.90
CA ASP A 43 13.19 16.17 2.00
C ASP A 43 12.26 14.99 1.64
N VAL A 44 11.57 15.08 0.50
CA VAL A 44 10.79 14.01 -0.12
C VAL A 44 11.21 13.94 -1.58
N ALA A 45 11.72 12.79 -2.01
CA ALA A 45 12.20 12.60 -3.38
C ALA A 45 12.03 11.15 -3.85
N GLY A 46 11.90 10.99 -5.19
CA GLY A 46 11.90 9.68 -5.85
C GLY A 46 13.31 9.27 -6.28
N TYR A 47 13.60 7.96 -6.16
CA TYR A 47 14.86 7.34 -6.54
C TYR A 47 14.59 6.11 -7.40
N THR A 48 15.38 5.93 -8.46
CA THR A 48 15.25 4.82 -9.41
C THR A 48 16.27 3.70 -9.16
N GLY A 49 17.19 3.94 -8.23
CA GLY A 49 18.22 2.97 -7.87
C GLY A 49 19.00 3.38 -6.62
N THR A 50 19.75 2.42 -6.10
CA THR A 50 20.58 2.61 -4.89
C THR A 50 21.74 3.59 -5.10
N GLN A 51 22.20 3.79 -6.34
CA GLN A 51 23.25 4.75 -6.64
C GLN A 51 22.75 6.20 -6.45
N ASP A 52 21.50 6.47 -6.79
CA ASP A 52 20.89 7.79 -6.61
C ASP A 52 20.81 8.15 -5.12
N LEU A 53 20.51 7.17 -4.25
CA LEU A 53 20.51 7.33 -2.80
C LEU A 53 21.91 7.66 -2.26
N LYS A 54 22.96 6.98 -2.77
CA LYS A 54 24.35 7.33 -2.41
C LYS A 54 24.69 8.78 -2.79
N SER A 55 24.26 9.21 -3.97
CA SER A 55 24.44 10.58 -4.44
C SER A 55 23.70 11.60 -3.57
N ALA A 56 22.58 11.19 -2.95
CA ALA A 56 21.81 11.98 -1.99
C ALA A 56 22.42 11.97 -0.57
N GLY A 57 23.54 11.25 -0.34
CA GLY A 57 24.26 11.23 0.93
C GLY A 57 23.95 10.05 1.83
N PHE A 58 23.13 9.07 1.40
CA PHE A 58 22.91 7.85 2.19
C PHE A 58 24.10 6.90 2.07
N SER A 59 24.54 6.37 3.22
CA SER A 59 25.52 5.30 3.28
C SER A 59 24.86 3.93 3.20
N THR A 60 25.64 2.90 2.92
CA THR A 60 25.14 1.51 2.85
C THR A 60 24.57 0.98 4.16
N ASP A 61 24.93 1.62 5.29
CA ASP A 61 24.52 1.24 6.64
C ASP A 61 23.28 2.04 7.12
N ASP A 62 22.81 3.00 6.32
CA ASP A 62 21.61 3.76 6.66
C ASP A 62 20.36 2.90 6.45
N PRO A 63 19.42 2.86 7.41
CA PRO A 63 18.20 2.04 7.29
C PRO A 63 17.40 2.33 6.01
N VAL A 64 17.33 3.59 5.60
CA VAL A 64 16.65 4.00 4.35
C VAL A 64 17.33 3.37 3.13
N TYR A 65 18.68 3.34 3.10
CA TYR A 65 19.42 2.69 2.02
C TYR A 65 19.22 1.17 2.02
N ILE A 66 19.24 0.54 3.20
CA ILE A 66 18.99 -0.91 3.34
C ILE A 66 17.60 -1.26 2.83
N ALA A 67 16.57 -0.50 3.25
CA ALA A 67 15.20 -0.69 2.79
C ALA A 67 15.09 -0.55 1.27
N ALA A 68 15.60 0.52 0.69
CA ALA A 68 15.58 0.74 -0.75
C ALA A 68 16.35 -0.35 -1.53
N SER A 69 17.49 -0.82 -1.00
CA SER A 69 18.24 -1.93 -1.61
C SER A 69 17.42 -3.21 -1.66
N LYS A 70 16.66 -3.52 -0.61
CA LYS A 70 15.75 -4.67 -0.57
C LYS A 70 14.57 -4.49 -1.52
N VAL A 71 14.02 -3.27 -1.67
CA VAL A 71 12.98 -2.98 -2.67
C VAL A 71 13.48 -3.28 -4.08
N PHE A 72 14.62 -2.71 -4.46
CA PHE A 72 15.18 -2.87 -5.81
C PHE A 72 15.71 -4.28 -6.11
N ALA A 73 15.90 -5.11 -5.09
CA ALA A 73 16.34 -6.50 -5.25
C ALA A 73 15.20 -7.47 -5.55
N GLN A 74 13.93 -7.05 -5.42
CA GLN A 74 12.80 -7.94 -5.69
C GLN A 74 12.61 -8.18 -7.19
N SER A 75 11.90 -9.26 -7.51
CA SER A 75 11.47 -9.60 -8.88
C SER A 75 9.96 -9.90 -8.87
N PRO A 76 9.15 -9.17 -9.65
CA PRO A 76 9.50 -8.05 -10.53
C PRO A 76 10.19 -6.90 -9.80
N LYS A 77 11.03 -6.14 -10.49
CA LYS A 77 11.79 -5.04 -9.90
C LYS A 77 10.93 -3.79 -9.83
N ALA A 78 10.91 -3.13 -8.68
CA ALA A 78 10.29 -1.81 -8.55
C ALA A 78 10.99 -0.78 -9.45
N THR A 79 10.22 0.09 -10.09
CA THR A 79 10.72 1.13 -11.00
C THR A 79 11.30 2.31 -10.22
N MET A 80 10.69 2.63 -9.07
CA MET A 80 11.04 3.77 -8.24
C MET A 80 10.66 3.50 -6.78
N VAL A 81 11.35 4.16 -5.86
CA VAL A 81 10.93 4.34 -4.47
C VAL A 81 10.86 5.82 -4.15
N MET A 82 9.87 6.21 -3.37
CA MET A 82 9.84 7.52 -2.73
C MET A 82 10.51 7.43 -1.36
N VAL A 83 11.26 8.44 -0.98
CA VAL A 83 11.89 8.54 0.34
C VAL A 83 11.47 9.86 0.97
N ALA A 84 11.00 9.81 2.21
CA ALA A 84 10.77 10.96 3.05
C ALA A 84 11.61 10.86 4.32
N VAL A 85 12.41 11.88 4.60
CA VAL A 85 13.29 11.89 5.77
C VAL A 85 12.73 12.77 6.88
N GLN A 86 12.84 12.30 8.13
CA GLN A 86 12.49 13.09 9.30
C GLN A 86 13.49 14.22 9.47
N LYS A 87 12.99 15.46 9.57
CA LYS A 87 13.84 16.62 9.85
C LYS A 87 14.37 16.58 11.28
N THR A 88 15.60 17.01 11.45
CA THR A 88 16.18 17.26 12.77
C THR A 88 16.51 18.73 12.88
N THR A 89 15.85 19.43 13.78
CA THR A 89 16.07 20.86 14.04
C THR A 89 16.48 21.03 15.48
N SER A 90 17.66 21.65 15.72
CA SER A 90 18.19 21.93 17.06
C SER A 90 18.22 20.67 17.97
N GLY A 91 18.55 19.50 17.40
CA GLY A 91 18.67 18.24 18.15
C GLY A 91 17.34 17.53 18.42
N SER A 92 16.23 18.08 17.95
CA SER A 92 14.91 17.43 18.04
C SER A 92 14.50 16.86 16.68
N THR A 93 14.14 15.58 16.66
CA THR A 93 13.61 14.91 15.47
C THR A 93 12.12 15.21 15.30
N GLU A 94 11.73 15.52 14.08
CA GLU A 94 10.35 15.74 13.67
C GLU A 94 9.46 14.52 14.00
N LYS A 95 8.21 14.77 14.37
CA LYS A 95 7.23 13.69 14.53
C LYS A 95 6.97 13.00 13.19
N VAL A 96 6.72 11.70 13.22
CA VAL A 96 6.47 10.90 12.02
C VAL A 96 5.24 11.40 11.23
N ASP A 97 4.20 11.87 11.90
CA ASP A 97 3.00 12.41 11.27
C ASP A 97 3.32 13.65 10.42
N ALA A 98 4.14 14.56 10.92
CA ALA A 98 4.58 15.76 10.18
C ALA A 98 5.44 15.40 8.95
N THR A 99 6.23 14.33 9.03
CA THR A 99 6.96 13.78 7.87
C THR A 99 6.01 13.22 6.83
N LEU A 100 4.98 12.48 7.26
CA LEU A 100 3.95 11.90 6.40
C LEU A 100 3.07 12.96 5.75
N ASP A 101 2.68 14.01 6.49
CA ASP A 101 1.92 15.15 5.94
C ASP A 101 2.70 15.86 4.83
N ARG A 102 4.00 16.01 5.01
CA ARG A 102 4.89 16.56 4.00
C ARG A 102 5.05 15.63 2.79
N ALA A 103 5.11 14.31 3.03
CA ALA A 103 5.17 13.32 1.96
C ALA A 103 3.86 13.24 1.18
N LYS A 104 2.70 13.46 1.84
CA LYS A 104 1.38 13.49 1.20
C LYS A 104 1.27 14.58 0.14
N ALA A 105 1.96 15.71 0.32
CA ALA A 105 1.99 16.79 -0.67
C ALA A 105 2.74 16.42 -1.97
N VAL A 106 3.50 15.32 -1.97
CA VAL A 106 4.18 14.79 -3.15
C VAL A 106 3.47 13.51 -3.57
N PRO A 107 2.67 13.54 -4.65
CA PRO A 107 1.87 12.38 -5.06
C PRO A 107 2.73 11.25 -5.66
N GLY A 108 2.11 10.11 -5.98
CA GLY A 108 2.74 9.03 -6.72
C GLY A 108 3.28 7.88 -5.84
N TRP A 109 2.75 7.70 -4.63
CA TRP A 109 3.07 6.57 -3.76
C TRP A 109 1.82 6.07 -3.00
N TYR A 110 1.85 4.81 -2.64
CA TYR A 110 0.72 4.16 -1.95
C TYR A 110 1.09 3.56 -0.60
N CYS A 111 2.20 2.83 -0.53
CA CYS A 111 2.56 2.03 0.64
C CYS A 111 3.71 2.67 1.43
N ILE A 112 3.53 2.79 2.74
CA ILE A 112 4.53 3.30 3.68
C ILE A 112 5.34 2.13 4.24
N CYS A 113 6.67 2.24 4.22
CA CYS A 113 7.60 1.33 4.87
C CYS A 113 8.52 2.11 5.81
N PRO A 114 8.33 2.04 7.13
CA PRO A 114 9.25 2.62 8.09
C PRO A 114 10.62 1.94 8.03
N ALA A 115 11.70 2.73 8.08
CA ALA A 115 13.07 2.25 8.11
C ALA A 115 13.90 3.08 9.11
N GLY A 116 14.40 2.44 10.17
CA GLY A 116 15.13 3.12 11.23
C GLY A 116 14.24 3.96 12.17
N ILE A 117 12.96 3.72 12.16
CA ILE A 117 11.97 4.30 13.07
C ILE A 117 11.66 3.26 14.15
N LYS A 118 11.61 3.68 15.41
CA LYS A 118 11.30 2.78 16.53
C LYS A 118 9.85 2.29 16.47
N GLU A 119 9.62 1.06 16.90
CA GLU A 119 8.29 0.44 16.94
C GLU A 119 7.26 1.25 17.75
N ASP A 120 7.67 2.00 18.77
CA ASP A 120 6.81 2.88 19.58
C ASP A 120 6.04 3.93 18.73
N PHE A 121 6.53 4.24 17.54
CA PHE A 121 5.88 5.19 16.63
C PHE A 121 5.01 4.53 15.57
N TYR A 122 4.97 3.19 15.50
CA TYR A 122 4.22 2.50 14.45
C TYR A 122 2.70 2.67 14.59
N GLN A 123 2.20 2.77 15.81
CA GLN A 123 0.78 3.09 16.02
C GLN A 123 0.41 4.47 15.44
N SER A 124 1.25 5.49 15.62
CA SER A 124 1.02 6.82 15.03
C SER A 124 1.01 6.77 13.51
N ILE A 125 1.93 5.99 12.89
CA ILE A 125 1.96 5.78 11.45
C ILE A 125 0.68 5.05 10.98
N ALA A 126 0.24 4.03 11.71
CA ALA A 126 -0.97 3.28 11.41
C ALA A 126 -2.23 4.17 11.47
N ASP A 127 -2.39 4.97 12.51
CA ASP A 127 -3.50 5.91 12.69
C ASP A 127 -3.54 6.96 11.56
N TRP A 128 -2.36 7.47 11.19
CA TRP A 128 -2.24 8.38 10.05
C TRP A 128 -2.62 7.70 8.74
N THR A 129 -2.19 6.45 8.54
CA THR A 129 -2.45 5.64 7.34
C THR A 129 -3.94 5.37 7.15
N GLU A 130 -4.65 5.01 8.25
CA GLU A 130 -6.12 4.84 8.25
C GLU A 130 -6.82 6.11 7.82
N SER A 131 -6.39 7.26 8.37
CA SER A 131 -7.03 8.56 8.11
C SER A 131 -6.77 9.09 6.69
N ASN A 132 -5.73 8.61 6.02
CA ASN A 132 -5.29 9.13 4.71
C ASN A 132 -5.45 8.14 3.55
N GLU A 133 -6.16 7.03 3.77
CA GLU A 133 -6.41 5.99 2.74
C GLU A 133 -5.13 5.49 2.05
N LYS A 134 -4.01 5.45 2.78
CA LYS A 134 -2.75 4.84 2.34
C LYS A 134 -2.64 3.42 2.88
N PHE A 135 -1.57 2.73 2.57
CA PHE A 135 -1.26 1.42 3.10
C PHE A 135 0.08 1.47 3.84
N CYS A 136 0.25 0.67 4.88
CA CYS A 136 1.50 0.60 5.62
C CYS A 136 1.94 -0.84 5.85
N VAL A 137 3.23 -1.09 5.74
CA VAL A 137 3.85 -2.35 6.17
C VAL A 137 4.92 -2.03 7.19
N CYS A 138 4.68 -2.43 8.44
CA CYS A 138 5.63 -2.34 9.54
C CYS A 138 6.40 -3.66 9.71
N GLU A 139 7.58 -3.61 10.31
CA GLU A 139 8.28 -4.82 10.75
C GLU A 139 8.32 -4.90 12.28
N THR A 140 8.36 -6.09 12.84
CA THR A 140 8.53 -6.32 14.28
C THR A 140 9.46 -7.49 14.55
N THR A 141 10.24 -7.39 15.63
CA THR A 141 10.98 -8.52 16.17
C THR A 141 10.18 -9.25 17.26
N GLY A 142 9.01 -8.72 17.63
CA GLY A 142 8.13 -9.26 18.67
C GLY A 142 7.29 -10.43 18.17
N ILE A 143 7.36 -11.56 18.85
CA ILE A 143 6.52 -12.73 18.59
C ILE A 143 5.24 -12.68 19.43
N SER A 144 5.29 -12.05 20.60
CA SER A 144 4.21 -12.08 21.59
C SER A 144 3.34 -10.83 21.62
N ALA A 145 3.71 -9.78 20.90
CA ALA A 145 2.96 -8.53 20.78
C ALA A 145 3.07 -7.96 19.37
N SER A 146 2.01 -7.30 18.92
CA SER A 146 2.05 -6.49 17.69
C SER A 146 2.39 -5.05 18.05
N PRO A 147 3.20 -4.34 17.24
CA PRO A 147 3.51 -2.92 17.48
C PRO A 147 2.34 -1.99 17.16
N VAL A 148 1.28 -2.51 16.60
CA VAL A 148 0.06 -1.75 16.24
C VAL A 148 -1.19 -2.49 16.73
N SER A 149 -2.27 -1.73 16.91
CA SER A 149 -3.59 -2.27 17.28
C SER A 149 -4.11 -3.26 16.24
N ASP A 150 -4.86 -4.25 16.71
CA ASP A 150 -5.58 -5.23 15.88
C ASP A 150 -6.81 -4.65 15.16
N ALA A 151 -7.11 -3.37 15.34
CA ALA A 151 -8.17 -2.66 14.64
C ALA A 151 -7.70 -1.94 13.35
N MET A 152 -6.44 -2.07 12.95
CA MET A 152 -5.88 -1.38 11.78
C MET A 152 -6.17 -2.15 10.49
N PHE A 153 -7.01 -1.57 9.62
CA PHE A 153 -7.39 -2.13 8.32
C PHE A 153 -6.42 -1.82 7.19
N ARG A 154 -5.49 -0.88 7.40
CA ARG A 154 -4.56 -0.42 6.37
C ARG A 154 -3.10 -0.62 6.75
N THR A 155 -2.86 -1.39 7.82
CA THR A 155 -1.51 -1.68 8.29
C THR A 155 -1.30 -3.17 8.42
N ALA A 156 -0.30 -3.68 7.73
CA ALA A 156 0.21 -5.03 7.84
C ALA A 156 1.51 -5.04 8.65
N VAL A 157 1.76 -6.12 9.37
CA VAL A 157 3.00 -6.33 10.11
C VAL A 157 3.70 -7.58 9.61
N VAL A 158 5.03 -7.50 9.45
CA VAL A 158 5.86 -8.65 9.09
C VAL A 158 6.94 -8.86 10.16
N HIS A 159 7.16 -10.10 10.54
CA HIS A 159 8.18 -10.47 11.52
C HIS A 159 9.58 -10.43 10.91
N ALA A 160 10.51 -9.81 11.62
CA ALA A 160 11.94 -9.73 11.29
C ALA A 160 12.76 -10.36 12.42
N THR A 161 13.93 -10.93 12.12
CA THR A 161 14.81 -11.53 13.14
C THR A 161 15.61 -10.50 13.93
N LYS A 162 15.77 -9.31 13.37
CA LYS A 162 16.52 -8.19 13.99
C LYS A 162 15.88 -6.87 13.62
N GLU A 163 16.07 -5.88 14.46
CA GLU A 163 15.63 -4.51 14.21
C GLU A 163 16.29 -3.91 12.96
N ASN A 164 15.53 -3.14 12.22
CA ASN A 164 15.99 -2.45 11.00
C ASN A 164 16.52 -3.41 9.93
N ASP A 165 16.03 -4.65 9.91
CA ASP A 165 16.30 -5.57 8.80
C ASP A 165 15.56 -5.17 7.52
N CYS A 166 14.54 -4.30 7.66
CA CYS A 166 13.72 -3.79 6.56
C CYS A 166 13.09 -4.93 5.72
N VAL A 167 12.62 -5.98 6.40
CA VAL A 167 11.86 -7.08 5.77
C VAL A 167 10.54 -6.52 5.23
N ASN A 168 9.94 -5.54 5.91
CA ASN A 168 8.74 -4.83 5.48
C ASN A 168 8.88 -4.25 4.07
N ALA A 169 10.03 -3.65 3.76
CA ALA A 169 10.30 -3.06 2.45
C ALA A 169 10.42 -4.13 1.35
N ALA A 170 11.11 -5.24 1.63
CA ALA A 170 11.19 -6.38 0.71
C ALA A 170 9.82 -7.03 0.48
N TYR A 171 9.04 -7.21 1.56
CA TYR A 171 7.70 -7.77 1.53
C TYR A 171 6.77 -6.90 0.70
N ALA A 172 6.67 -5.61 1.01
CA ALA A 172 5.85 -4.67 0.26
C ALA A 172 6.24 -4.63 -1.23
N ALA A 173 7.54 -4.51 -1.54
CA ALA A 173 8.02 -4.44 -2.92
C ALA A 173 7.69 -5.68 -3.74
N LYS A 174 7.80 -6.86 -3.12
CA LYS A 174 7.48 -8.12 -3.79
C LYS A 174 6.05 -8.18 -4.29
N PHE A 175 5.12 -7.74 -3.48
CA PHE A 175 3.70 -7.90 -3.78
C PHE A 175 3.08 -6.68 -4.47
N LEU A 176 3.57 -5.47 -4.18
CA LEU A 176 3.09 -4.26 -4.87
C LEU A 176 3.45 -4.22 -6.35
N SER A 177 4.46 -4.98 -6.78
CA SER A 177 4.83 -5.09 -8.20
C SER A 177 3.83 -5.88 -9.07
N TYR A 178 2.85 -6.54 -8.46
CA TYR A 178 1.74 -7.19 -9.18
C TYR A 178 0.56 -6.23 -9.33
N GLU A 179 -0.30 -6.48 -10.31
CA GLU A 179 -1.54 -5.72 -10.48
C GLU A 179 -2.51 -5.99 -9.32
N PRO A 180 -3.17 -4.92 -8.78
CA PRO A 180 -4.18 -5.09 -7.73
C PRO A 180 -5.30 -6.03 -8.14
N GLY A 181 -5.55 -7.05 -7.32
CA GLY A 181 -6.54 -8.10 -7.57
C GLY A 181 -5.99 -9.36 -8.24
N SER A 182 -4.74 -9.34 -8.73
CA SER A 182 -4.08 -10.52 -9.31
C SER A 182 -3.12 -11.21 -8.34
N GLU A 183 -2.82 -10.57 -7.21
CA GLU A 183 -1.83 -11.05 -6.24
C GLU A 183 -2.46 -11.71 -5.02
N LEU A 184 -1.70 -12.61 -4.41
CA LEU A 184 -1.89 -13.08 -3.04
C LEU A 184 -0.62 -12.76 -2.25
N TRP A 185 -0.76 -12.08 -1.11
CA TRP A 185 0.36 -11.61 -0.28
C TRP A 185 1.00 -12.73 0.57
N ALA A 186 1.15 -13.90 -0.05
CA ALA A 186 1.77 -15.09 0.53
C ALA A 186 2.43 -15.96 -0.54
N TYR A 187 3.14 -16.99 -0.10
CA TYR A 187 3.73 -18.06 -0.93
C TYR A 187 4.71 -17.60 -2.01
N LYS A 188 5.38 -16.47 -1.78
CA LYS A 188 6.44 -15.96 -2.65
C LYS A 188 7.76 -15.88 -1.89
N SER A 189 8.87 -16.05 -2.61
CA SER A 189 10.21 -15.85 -2.08
C SER A 189 10.59 -14.36 -2.08
N LEU A 190 11.36 -13.96 -1.07
CA LEU A 190 11.93 -12.62 -0.95
C LEU A 190 13.42 -12.64 -1.25
N SER A 191 13.90 -11.65 -2.01
CA SER A 191 15.32 -11.44 -2.26
C SER A 191 15.96 -10.63 -1.13
N MET A 192 17.21 -10.91 -0.78
CA MET A 192 17.96 -10.23 0.29
C MET A 192 17.29 -10.33 1.69
N VAL A 193 16.50 -11.36 1.91
CA VAL A 193 15.90 -11.69 3.20
C VAL A 193 16.20 -13.15 3.51
N GLU A 194 16.69 -13.42 4.72
CA GLU A 194 16.95 -14.78 5.18
C GLU A 194 15.67 -15.40 5.75
N ALA A 195 15.40 -16.65 5.39
CA ALA A 195 14.25 -17.38 5.92
C ALA A 195 14.49 -17.72 7.40
N GLN A 196 13.47 -17.50 8.19
CA GLN A 196 13.53 -17.69 9.65
C GLN A 196 13.27 -19.14 10.02
N SER A 197 13.92 -19.58 11.09
CA SER A 197 13.62 -20.84 11.76
C SER A 197 12.71 -20.54 12.95
N LEU A 198 11.41 -20.75 12.78
CA LEU A 198 10.37 -20.48 13.78
C LEU A 198 9.90 -21.80 14.41
N SER A 199 9.66 -21.81 15.71
CA SER A 199 9.00 -22.92 16.37
C SER A 199 7.50 -22.95 16.06
N THR A 200 6.83 -24.08 16.24
CA THR A 200 5.37 -24.19 16.07
C THR A 200 4.60 -23.20 16.96
N THR A 201 5.13 -22.93 18.16
CA THR A 201 4.54 -21.96 19.10
C THR A 201 4.70 -20.53 18.58
N ASP A 202 5.86 -20.19 18.01
CA ASP A 202 6.11 -18.86 17.42
C ASP A 202 5.18 -18.61 16.24
N VAL A 203 5.05 -19.61 15.37
CA VAL A 203 4.13 -19.55 14.22
C VAL A 203 2.70 -19.30 14.69
N ALA A 204 2.20 -20.10 15.67
CA ALA A 204 0.85 -19.92 16.22
C ALA A 204 0.64 -18.52 16.83
N ASN A 205 1.66 -17.98 17.50
CA ASN A 205 1.61 -16.64 18.08
C ASN A 205 1.56 -15.56 16.99
N LEU A 206 2.36 -15.66 15.93
CA LEU A 206 2.34 -14.72 14.82
C LEU A 206 1.02 -14.77 14.06
N GLU A 207 0.53 -15.96 13.74
CA GLU A 207 -0.74 -16.16 13.03
C GLU A 207 -1.95 -15.64 13.81
N SER A 208 -1.97 -15.84 15.14
CA SER A 208 -3.04 -15.32 16.00
C SER A 208 -3.15 -13.79 16.02
N ARG A 209 -2.11 -13.09 15.57
CA ARG A 209 -2.02 -11.62 15.49
C ARG A 209 -1.98 -11.09 14.06
N ASN A 210 -2.24 -11.95 13.07
CA ASN A 210 -2.18 -11.59 11.66
C ASN A 210 -0.81 -11.05 11.21
N VAL A 211 0.28 -11.42 11.90
CA VAL A 211 1.65 -11.02 11.55
C VAL A 211 2.18 -11.97 10.48
N SER A 212 2.60 -11.42 9.36
CA SER A 212 3.24 -12.18 8.28
C SER A 212 4.69 -12.54 8.65
N TYR A 213 5.20 -13.65 8.12
CA TYR A 213 6.57 -14.09 8.39
C TYR A 213 7.19 -14.79 7.16
N TYR A 214 8.52 -14.79 7.08
CA TYR A 214 9.25 -15.42 5.99
C TYR A 214 10.02 -16.63 6.52
N THR A 215 9.62 -17.83 6.13
CA THR A 215 10.17 -19.08 6.65
C THR A 215 10.35 -20.13 5.56
N THR A 216 11.05 -21.23 5.89
CA THR A 216 11.23 -22.36 4.98
C THR A 216 10.18 -23.43 5.27
N ILE A 217 9.43 -23.81 4.24
CA ILE A 217 8.48 -24.93 4.28
C ILE A 217 8.95 -25.98 3.28
N GLY A 218 9.28 -27.16 3.77
CA GLY A 218 9.96 -28.18 2.98
C GLY A 218 11.34 -27.70 2.55
N SER A 219 11.56 -27.50 1.25
CA SER A 219 12.82 -26.99 0.69
C SER A 219 12.72 -25.57 0.15
N GLN A 220 11.57 -24.91 0.33
CA GLN A 220 11.31 -23.61 -0.28
C GLN A 220 11.10 -22.54 0.79
N ALA A 221 11.84 -21.43 0.67
CA ALA A 221 11.64 -20.26 1.48
C ALA A 221 10.48 -19.40 0.91
N MET A 222 9.50 -19.10 1.73
CA MET A 222 8.31 -18.34 1.30
C MET A 222 7.69 -17.53 2.43
N VAL A 223 6.99 -16.48 2.05
CA VAL A 223 6.17 -15.68 2.97
C VAL A 223 4.91 -16.46 3.35
N GLN A 224 4.52 -16.35 4.61
CA GLN A 224 3.25 -16.82 5.17
C GLN A 224 2.50 -15.63 5.77
N GLY A 225 1.16 -15.70 5.78
CA GLY A 225 0.29 -14.64 6.28
C GLY A 225 -0.46 -13.93 5.16
N GLY A 226 -0.27 -12.64 4.98
CA GLY A 226 -0.95 -11.84 3.94
C GLY A 226 -2.18 -11.10 4.43
N LYS A 227 -2.28 -10.86 5.74
CA LYS A 227 -3.37 -10.12 6.38
C LYS A 227 -2.89 -8.80 6.95
N VAL A 228 -3.80 -7.84 7.03
CA VAL A 228 -3.63 -6.63 7.85
C VAL A 228 -3.91 -6.93 9.31
N SER A 229 -3.53 -6.04 10.22
CA SER A 229 -3.70 -6.25 11.67
C SER A 229 -5.14 -6.54 12.07
N ALA A 230 -6.14 -5.99 11.39
CA ALA A 230 -7.57 -6.25 11.60
C ALA A 230 -8.05 -7.63 11.07
N GLY A 231 -7.17 -8.43 10.47
CA GLY A 231 -7.48 -9.79 10.01
C GLY A 231 -8.02 -9.90 8.58
N GLU A 232 -8.26 -8.78 7.89
CA GLU A 232 -8.64 -8.79 6.48
C GLU A 232 -7.43 -9.09 5.58
N TRP A 233 -7.71 -9.57 4.37
CA TRP A 233 -6.67 -9.85 3.39
C TRP A 233 -6.12 -8.56 2.75
N ILE A 234 -4.81 -8.47 2.60
CA ILE A 234 -4.15 -7.27 2.04
C ILE A 234 -4.56 -7.05 0.58
N ASP A 235 -4.67 -8.10 -0.21
CA ASP A 235 -5.11 -8.04 -1.61
C ASP A 235 -6.52 -7.44 -1.74
N THR A 236 -7.44 -7.79 -0.85
CA THR A 236 -8.80 -7.23 -0.80
C THR A 236 -8.77 -5.72 -0.53
N ILE A 237 -7.97 -5.28 0.46
CA ILE A 237 -7.86 -3.85 0.80
C ILE A 237 -7.27 -3.05 -0.38
N ARG A 238 -6.17 -3.57 -0.94
CA ARG A 238 -5.48 -2.93 -2.08
C ARG A 238 -6.37 -2.88 -3.32
N PHE A 239 -7.05 -3.97 -3.63
CA PHE A 239 -7.99 -4.04 -4.75
C PHE A 239 -9.14 -3.05 -4.60
N ARG A 240 -9.74 -2.96 -3.40
CA ARG A 240 -10.80 -1.98 -3.09
C ARG A 240 -10.35 -0.54 -3.36
N ASP A 241 -9.13 -0.19 -2.92
CA ASP A 241 -8.58 1.16 -3.09
C ASP A 241 -8.30 1.45 -4.58
N TRP A 242 -7.76 0.48 -5.30
CA TRP A 242 -7.53 0.57 -6.75
C TRP A 242 -8.86 0.72 -7.50
N LEU A 243 -9.86 -0.10 -7.19
CA LEU A 243 -11.15 -0.06 -7.87
C LEU A 243 -11.87 1.28 -7.65
N LYS A 244 -11.84 1.80 -6.41
CA LYS A 244 -12.35 3.13 -6.10
C LYS A 244 -11.72 4.19 -7.01
N THR A 245 -10.41 4.13 -7.15
CA THR A 245 -9.65 5.07 -7.98
C THR A 245 -9.98 4.92 -9.47
N GLN A 246 -10.10 3.69 -9.97
CA GLN A 246 -10.50 3.43 -11.37
C GLN A 246 -11.90 3.99 -11.67
N ILE A 247 -12.85 3.79 -10.77
CA ILE A 247 -14.20 4.36 -10.92
C ILE A 247 -14.13 5.89 -10.98
N GLN A 248 -13.42 6.52 -10.04
CA GLN A 248 -13.27 7.99 -10.00
C GLN A 248 -12.60 8.52 -11.28
N GLN A 249 -11.55 7.85 -11.76
CA GLN A 249 -10.84 8.22 -12.98
C GLN A 249 -11.75 8.15 -14.20
N ASN A 250 -12.49 7.06 -14.38
CA ASN A 250 -13.37 6.89 -15.51
C ASN A 250 -14.48 7.95 -15.53
N VAL A 251 -15.04 8.28 -14.36
CA VAL A 251 -16.07 9.33 -14.25
C VAL A 251 -15.48 10.71 -14.52
N ILE A 252 -14.29 11.04 -14.00
CA ILE A 252 -13.61 12.30 -14.30
C ILE A 252 -13.29 12.41 -15.80
N ASN A 253 -12.78 11.35 -16.41
CA ASN A 253 -12.50 11.33 -17.85
C ASN A 253 -13.76 11.56 -18.69
N LEU A 254 -14.89 10.97 -18.29
CA LEU A 254 -16.19 11.23 -18.91
C LEU A 254 -16.58 12.72 -18.78
N MET A 255 -16.42 13.30 -17.58
CA MET A 255 -16.73 14.72 -17.35
C MET A 255 -15.87 15.65 -18.21
N LEU A 256 -14.59 15.32 -18.38
CA LEU A 256 -13.66 16.10 -19.19
C LEU A 256 -13.92 15.96 -20.70
N SER A 257 -14.43 14.81 -21.13
CA SER A 257 -14.69 14.53 -22.56
C SER A 257 -15.94 15.21 -23.12
N LEU A 258 -16.85 15.65 -22.25
CA LEU A 258 -18.15 16.22 -22.64
C LEU A 258 -18.32 17.64 -22.10
N PRO A 259 -18.93 18.56 -22.88
CA PRO A 259 -19.25 19.91 -22.39
C PRO A 259 -20.22 19.89 -21.19
N LYS A 260 -21.10 18.91 -21.12
CA LYS A 260 -22.01 18.61 -20.01
C LYS A 260 -22.53 17.18 -20.11
N ILE A 261 -22.85 16.58 -18.98
CA ILE A 261 -23.61 15.33 -18.91
C ILE A 261 -25.07 15.74 -18.68
N PRO A 262 -26.00 15.42 -19.61
CA PRO A 262 -27.40 15.80 -19.44
C PRO A 262 -28.08 14.98 -18.34
N TYR A 263 -29.00 15.62 -17.60
CA TYR A 263 -29.82 14.97 -16.57
C TYR A 263 -31.00 14.21 -17.23
N THR A 264 -30.68 13.20 -18.01
CA THR A 264 -31.61 12.36 -18.76
C THR A 264 -31.14 10.91 -18.71
N ASP A 265 -32.00 9.95 -19.03
CA ASP A 265 -31.66 8.54 -19.04
C ASP A 265 -30.39 8.23 -19.89
N PRO A 266 -30.19 8.81 -21.09
CA PRO A 266 -28.93 8.65 -21.80
C PRO A 266 -27.71 9.20 -21.06
N GLY A 267 -27.84 10.34 -20.34
CA GLY A 267 -26.75 10.92 -19.57
C GLY A 267 -26.41 10.08 -18.34
N ILE A 268 -27.40 9.53 -17.67
CA ILE A 268 -27.24 8.57 -16.58
C ILE A 268 -26.54 7.32 -17.10
N GLY A 269 -26.95 6.81 -18.27
CA GLY A 269 -26.30 5.66 -18.94
C GLY A 269 -24.82 5.87 -19.24
N LEU A 270 -24.39 7.10 -19.56
CA LEU A 270 -22.96 7.43 -19.76
C LEU A 270 -22.16 7.25 -18.45
N VAL A 271 -22.69 7.74 -17.33
CA VAL A 271 -22.03 7.56 -16.01
C VAL A 271 -22.00 6.09 -15.64
N GLN A 272 -23.10 5.38 -15.85
CA GLN A 272 -23.18 3.95 -15.59
C GLN A 272 -22.12 3.17 -16.39
N ASN A 273 -21.96 3.48 -17.67
CA ASN A 273 -20.96 2.84 -18.54
C ASN A 273 -19.54 3.14 -18.03
N ALA A 274 -19.26 4.35 -17.55
CA ALA A 274 -17.95 4.69 -16.99
C ALA A 274 -17.64 3.88 -15.73
N VAL A 275 -18.63 3.70 -14.84
CA VAL A 275 -18.50 2.85 -13.64
C VAL A 275 -18.36 1.38 -14.03
N THR A 276 -19.20 0.89 -14.93
CA THR A 276 -19.17 -0.50 -15.42
C THR A 276 -17.82 -0.87 -16.03
N ALA A 277 -17.22 0.05 -16.80
CA ALA A 277 -15.89 -0.17 -17.36
C ALA A 277 -14.80 -0.39 -16.29
N ALA A 278 -14.89 0.29 -15.15
CA ALA A 278 -13.98 0.04 -14.03
C ALA A 278 -14.25 -1.32 -13.34
N LEU A 279 -15.51 -1.70 -13.22
CA LEU A 279 -15.89 -3.00 -12.65
C LEU A 279 -15.46 -4.16 -13.56
N ASP A 280 -15.60 -4.01 -14.87
CA ASP A 280 -15.13 -5.00 -15.87
C ASP A 280 -13.60 -5.16 -15.78
N ALA A 281 -12.86 -4.06 -15.67
CA ALA A 281 -11.42 -4.12 -15.42
C ALA A 281 -11.09 -4.86 -14.12
N GLY A 282 -11.92 -4.71 -13.08
CA GLY A 282 -11.78 -5.47 -11.83
C GLY A 282 -12.05 -6.97 -11.99
N VAL A 283 -12.95 -7.36 -12.88
CA VAL A 283 -13.18 -8.78 -13.24
C VAL A 283 -11.99 -9.34 -14.02
N GLU A 284 -11.44 -8.56 -14.94
CA GLU A 284 -10.27 -8.97 -15.73
C GLU A 284 -9.01 -9.12 -14.84
N ALA A 285 -8.80 -8.21 -13.89
CA ALA A 285 -7.73 -8.29 -12.92
C ALA A 285 -7.87 -9.49 -11.95
N GLY A 286 -9.08 -10.04 -11.80
CA GLY A 286 -9.36 -11.20 -10.93
C GLY A 286 -9.83 -10.83 -9.52
N GLY A 287 -9.91 -9.55 -9.17
CA GLY A 287 -10.39 -9.08 -7.88
C GLY A 287 -11.92 -9.15 -7.73
N ILE A 288 -12.65 -9.22 -8.85
CA ILE A 288 -14.08 -9.49 -8.89
C ILE A 288 -14.29 -10.85 -9.55
N ALA A 289 -15.11 -11.71 -8.94
CA ALA A 289 -15.42 -13.01 -9.50
C ALA A 289 -16.10 -12.90 -10.87
N ARG A 290 -15.77 -13.80 -11.80
CA ARG A 290 -16.46 -13.90 -13.08
C ARG A 290 -17.90 -14.35 -12.90
N PRO A 291 -18.81 -14.02 -13.85
CA PRO A 291 -20.18 -14.49 -13.76
C PRO A 291 -20.19 -16.03 -13.71
N SER A 292 -21.05 -16.58 -12.88
CA SER A 292 -21.21 -18.02 -12.75
C SER A 292 -22.64 -18.43 -13.09
N SER A 293 -22.83 -19.61 -13.65
CA SER A 293 -24.15 -20.22 -13.88
C SER A 293 -24.26 -21.48 -13.04
N ASP A 294 -25.37 -21.60 -12.33
CA ASP A 294 -25.74 -22.86 -11.68
C ASP A 294 -26.36 -23.80 -12.74
N GLU A 295 -25.64 -24.87 -13.06
CA GLU A 295 -26.09 -25.86 -14.07
C GLU A 295 -27.39 -26.58 -13.68
N THR A 296 -27.69 -26.61 -12.37
CA THR A 296 -28.90 -27.33 -11.88
C THR A 296 -30.15 -26.46 -11.96
N THR A 297 -30.01 -25.16 -11.68
CA THR A 297 -31.16 -24.22 -11.65
C THR A 297 -31.22 -23.32 -12.87
N GLY A 298 -30.17 -23.26 -13.69
CA GLY A 298 -30.03 -22.33 -14.81
C GLY A 298 -29.88 -20.86 -14.38
N THR A 299 -29.69 -20.62 -13.07
CA THR A 299 -29.55 -19.26 -12.54
C THR A 299 -28.17 -18.70 -12.86
N VAL A 300 -28.12 -17.53 -13.48
CA VAL A 300 -26.85 -16.79 -13.71
C VAL A 300 -26.63 -15.77 -12.61
N THR A 301 -25.52 -15.91 -11.91
CA THR A 301 -25.07 -14.90 -10.94
C THR A 301 -24.10 -13.97 -11.67
N PRO A 302 -24.44 -12.67 -11.84
CA PRO A 302 -23.55 -11.71 -12.47
C PRO A 302 -22.33 -11.42 -11.58
N SER A 303 -21.23 -10.96 -12.18
CA SER A 303 -20.02 -10.55 -11.45
C SER A 303 -20.29 -9.42 -10.46
N TYR A 304 -21.17 -8.50 -10.83
CA TYR A 304 -21.56 -7.34 -10.03
C TYR A 304 -22.94 -6.84 -10.47
N THR A 305 -23.53 -5.98 -9.65
CA THR A 305 -24.77 -5.25 -10.00
C THR A 305 -24.52 -3.76 -9.76
N CYS A 306 -24.65 -2.95 -10.81
CA CYS A 306 -24.57 -1.49 -10.72
C CYS A 306 -25.99 -0.93 -10.58
N LEU A 307 -26.30 -0.36 -9.42
CA LEU A 307 -27.56 0.32 -9.13
C LEU A 307 -27.28 1.84 -9.05
N LEU A 308 -28.03 2.60 -9.85
CA LEU A 308 -28.06 4.07 -9.78
C LEU A 308 -29.39 4.47 -9.13
N TYR A 309 -29.33 5.22 -8.04
CA TYR A 309 -30.49 5.73 -7.31
C TYR A 309 -30.67 7.23 -7.57
#